data_92647ff70742e90d37a5ac838bdd1f5b
#
_entry.id   92647ff70742e90d37a5ac838bdd1f5b
#
_cell.length_a   1.000
_cell.length_b   1.000
_cell.length_c   1.000
_cell.angle_alpha   90.00
_cell.angle_beta   90.00
_cell.angle_gamma   90.00
#
_symmetry.space_group_name_H-M   'P 1'
#
loop_
_entity.id
_entity.type
_entity.pdbx_description
1 polymer ?
#
loop_
_entity_poly.entity_id
_entity_poly.type
_entity_poly.pdbx_seq_one_letter_code
_entity_poly.pdbx_strand_id
1 'polypeptide(L)'
;MTSLRKIAIAGAGIGGLAAAALLAQAGHDVTVYDQFDAPGPVGSGLILQETGLTILGEFGLRERAETLGAPIRRLHGQAVNSGRTVLDVRYDAIRPSLRGISIQRPVLFDLVYQAAREAGANIVPSTRIIAAQAVGGYLTTGDGKTLGPFDLVVDALGVRSPLSSRPRSQLAYGALWATLPWQEGHGFERNALAQRYQ
;
A
#
# COMPACT_ATOMS: atom_id res chain seq x y z
N MET A 1 22.30 20.79 -2.08
CA MET A 1 22.13 19.73 -3.08
C MET A 1 22.26 18.39 -2.36
N THR A 2 21.21 17.58 -2.32
CA THR A 2 21.26 16.23 -1.73
C THR A 2 22.17 15.39 -2.64
N SER A 3 23.16 14.68 -2.04
CA SER A 3 24.03 13.79 -2.84
C SER A 3 23.19 12.65 -3.42
N LEU A 4 23.41 12.32 -4.70
CA LEU A 4 22.82 11.14 -5.33
C LEU A 4 23.11 9.89 -4.48
N ARG A 5 22.08 9.11 -4.21
CA ARG A 5 22.17 7.84 -3.46
C ARG A 5 21.70 6.69 -4.34
N LYS A 6 22.37 5.56 -4.19
CA LYS A 6 21.94 4.29 -4.79
C LYS A 6 21.06 3.53 -3.79
N ILE A 7 19.78 3.39 -4.11
CA ILE A 7 18.78 2.88 -3.17
C ILE A 7 18.16 1.59 -3.73
N ALA A 8 18.12 0.56 -2.89
CA ALA A 8 17.40 -0.67 -3.19
C ALA A 8 16.11 -0.73 -2.38
N ILE A 9 15.02 -1.09 -3.04
CA ILE A 9 13.73 -1.37 -2.39
C ILE A 9 13.38 -2.84 -2.64
N ALA A 10 13.21 -3.60 -1.58
CA ALA A 10 12.79 -4.99 -1.66
C ALA A 10 11.27 -5.06 -1.53
N GLY A 11 10.59 -5.40 -2.63
CA GLY A 11 9.13 -5.52 -2.76
C GLY A 11 8.47 -4.40 -3.55
N ALA A 12 7.82 -4.75 -4.66
CA ALA A 12 7.04 -3.86 -5.51
C ALA A 12 5.54 -3.82 -5.11
N GLY A 13 5.24 -3.89 -3.82
CA GLY A 13 3.91 -3.59 -3.30
C GLY A 13 3.62 -2.09 -3.32
N ILE A 14 2.37 -1.68 -2.99
CA ILE A 14 1.95 -0.26 -2.97
C ILE A 14 2.93 0.61 -2.18
N GLY A 15 3.36 0.14 -0.98
CA GLY A 15 4.31 0.90 -0.14
C GLY A 15 5.69 1.03 -0.77
N GLY A 16 6.22 -0.05 -1.35
CA GLY A 16 7.53 -0.05 -2.02
C GLY A 16 7.54 0.82 -3.27
N LEU A 17 6.48 0.77 -4.07
CA LEU A 17 6.34 1.61 -5.27
C LEU A 17 6.16 3.09 -4.91
N ALA A 18 5.40 3.41 -3.86
CA ALA A 18 5.27 4.79 -3.37
C ALA A 18 6.62 5.33 -2.88
N ALA A 19 7.38 4.54 -2.11
CA ALA A 19 8.73 4.91 -1.70
C ALA A 19 9.66 5.09 -2.90
N ALA A 20 9.57 4.21 -3.91
CA ALA A 20 10.35 4.32 -5.14
C ALA A 20 10.07 5.61 -5.89
N ALA A 21 8.79 5.97 -6.05
CA ALA A 21 8.41 7.20 -6.72
C ALA A 21 8.98 8.44 -6.01
N LEU A 22 8.79 8.54 -4.69
CA LEU A 22 9.30 9.68 -3.90
C LEU A 22 10.83 9.80 -3.97
N LEU A 23 11.53 8.70 -3.80
CA LEU A 23 12.99 8.70 -3.76
C LEU A 23 13.58 8.98 -5.15
N ALA A 24 12.97 8.46 -6.22
CA ALA A 24 13.39 8.75 -7.58
C ALA A 24 13.09 10.21 -7.99
N GLN A 25 11.93 10.76 -7.60
CA GLN A 25 11.64 12.19 -7.79
C GLN A 25 12.60 13.10 -7.02
N ALA A 26 13.12 12.65 -5.87
CA ALA A 26 14.16 13.36 -5.15
C ALA A 26 15.55 13.27 -5.80
N GLY A 27 15.66 12.62 -6.96
CA GLY A 27 16.88 12.52 -7.78
C GLY A 27 17.81 11.38 -7.37
N HIS A 28 17.33 10.37 -6.65
CA HIS A 28 18.13 9.20 -6.30
C HIS A 28 18.07 8.10 -7.36
N ASP A 29 19.11 7.25 -7.45
CA ASP A 29 19.14 6.04 -8.26
C ASP A 29 18.41 4.91 -7.52
N VAL A 30 17.17 4.62 -7.91
CA VAL A 30 16.29 3.70 -7.19
C VAL A 30 16.05 2.45 -8.01
N THR A 31 16.33 1.28 -7.40
CA THR A 31 15.99 -0.03 -7.96
C THR A 31 15.05 -0.78 -7.02
N VAL A 32 13.92 -1.24 -7.55
CA VAL A 32 12.91 -2.06 -6.84
C VAL A 32 13.06 -3.50 -7.29
N TYR A 33 13.20 -4.43 -6.36
CA TYR A 33 13.28 -5.87 -6.62
C TYR A 33 12.01 -6.57 -6.16
N ASP A 34 11.40 -7.37 -7.02
CA ASP A 34 10.22 -8.15 -6.67
C ASP A 34 10.34 -9.61 -7.15
N GLN A 35 9.73 -10.53 -6.38
CA GLN A 35 9.80 -11.97 -6.66
C GLN A 35 8.89 -12.41 -7.81
N PHE A 36 7.86 -11.64 -8.15
CA PHE A 36 6.92 -11.97 -9.22
C PHE A 36 7.48 -11.56 -10.59
N ASP A 37 7.16 -12.34 -11.61
CA ASP A 37 7.56 -12.07 -13.00
C ASP A 37 6.92 -10.78 -13.52
N ALA A 38 5.71 -10.49 -13.07
CA ALA A 38 5.02 -9.23 -13.25
C ALA A 38 4.48 -8.78 -11.91
N PRO A 39 5.05 -7.73 -11.30
CA PRO A 39 4.48 -7.15 -10.09
C PRO A 39 3.02 -6.76 -10.32
N GLY A 40 2.16 -7.17 -9.41
CA GLY A 40 0.73 -6.98 -9.56
C GLY A 40 0.00 -6.86 -8.23
N PRO A 41 -1.23 -6.37 -8.26
CA PRO A 41 -2.03 -6.17 -7.07
C PRO A 41 -2.51 -7.49 -6.48
N VAL A 42 -2.43 -7.60 -5.15
CA VAL A 42 -3.01 -8.72 -4.40
C VAL A 42 -4.05 -8.17 -3.43
N GLY A 43 -5.23 -8.77 -3.42
CA GLY A 43 -6.34 -8.41 -2.54
C GLY A 43 -7.44 -7.59 -3.24
N SER A 44 -8.49 -7.21 -2.48
CA SER A 44 -9.70 -6.56 -3.01
C SER A 44 -9.57 -5.04 -3.08
N GLY A 45 -9.87 -4.39 -1.98
CA GLY A 45 -9.88 -2.94 -1.84
C GLY A 45 -9.38 -2.52 -0.48
N LEU A 46 -9.18 -1.24 -0.33
CA LEU A 46 -8.78 -0.61 0.93
C LEU A 46 -9.38 0.79 1.03
N ILE A 47 -9.35 1.33 2.23
CA ILE A 47 -9.71 2.73 2.47
C ILE A 47 -8.41 3.52 2.62
N LEU A 48 -8.21 4.47 1.72
CA LEU A 48 -7.19 5.49 1.88
C LEU A 48 -7.68 6.53 2.88
N GLN A 49 -6.91 6.71 3.94
CA GLN A 49 -7.07 7.78 4.90
C GLN A 49 -6.36 9.05 4.39
N GLU A 50 -6.57 10.18 5.07
CA GLU A 50 -5.94 11.45 4.71
C GLU A 50 -4.42 11.36 4.58
N THR A 51 -3.76 10.56 5.43
CA THR A 51 -2.31 10.32 5.34
C THR A 51 -1.91 9.68 4.01
N GLY A 52 -2.66 8.68 3.54
CA GLY A 52 -2.40 8.05 2.24
C GLY A 52 -2.70 9.00 1.07
N LEU A 53 -3.76 9.80 1.17
CA LEU A 53 -4.10 10.81 0.17
C LEU A 53 -3.06 11.93 0.10
N THR A 54 -2.47 12.32 1.24
CA THR A 54 -1.36 13.28 1.27
C THR A 54 -0.15 12.75 0.51
N ILE A 55 0.23 11.50 0.75
CA ILE A 55 1.34 10.87 0.01
C ILE A 55 1.05 10.79 -1.49
N LEU A 56 -0.17 10.45 -1.89
CA LEU A 56 -0.55 10.48 -3.30
C LEU A 56 -0.50 11.91 -3.88
N GLY A 57 -0.75 12.92 -3.06
CA GLY A 57 -0.60 14.33 -3.43
C GLY A 57 0.82 14.72 -3.81
N GLU A 58 1.84 14.15 -3.14
CA GLU A 58 3.25 14.37 -3.46
C GLU A 58 3.63 13.87 -4.88
N PHE A 59 2.86 12.92 -5.42
CA PHE A 59 3.01 12.44 -6.81
C PHE A 59 2.05 13.12 -7.78
N GLY A 60 1.20 14.06 -7.34
CA GLY A 60 0.11 14.63 -8.14
C GLY A 60 -1.05 13.67 -8.41
N LEU A 61 -1.18 12.57 -7.66
CA LEU A 61 -2.17 11.51 -7.90
C LEU A 61 -3.41 11.60 -7.00
N ARG A 62 -3.49 12.55 -6.07
CA ARG A 62 -4.60 12.68 -5.11
C ARG A 62 -5.95 12.75 -5.82
N GLU A 63 -6.13 13.72 -6.72
CA GLU A 63 -7.39 13.94 -7.43
C GLU A 63 -7.80 12.71 -8.27
N ARG A 64 -6.82 12.06 -8.88
CA ARG A 64 -7.05 10.85 -9.67
C ARG A 64 -7.51 9.69 -8.79
N ALA A 65 -6.91 9.50 -7.62
CA ALA A 65 -7.36 8.49 -6.66
C ALA A 65 -8.76 8.78 -6.11
N GLU A 66 -9.07 10.05 -5.84
CA GLU A 66 -10.41 10.47 -5.41
C GLU A 66 -11.48 10.25 -6.49
N THR A 67 -11.14 10.44 -7.76
CA THR A 67 -12.04 10.20 -8.91
C THR A 67 -12.28 8.72 -9.16
N LEU A 68 -11.25 7.88 -9.01
CA LEU A 68 -11.31 6.44 -9.24
C LEU A 68 -11.83 5.65 -8.03
N GLY A 69 -11.89 6.28 -6.86
CA GLY A 69 -12.40 5.69 -5.64
C GLY A 69 -13.78 6.23 -5.27
N ALA A 70 -14.34 5.69 -4.20
CA ALA A 70 -15.61 6.13 -3.64
C ALA A 70 -15.38 6.83 -2.29
N PRO A 71 -15.95 8.03 -2.06
CA PRO A 71 -15.78 8.73 -0.79
C PRO A 71 -16.47 7.99 0.35
N ILE A 72 -15.77 7.83 1.47
CA ILE A 72 -16.29 7.28 2.72
C ILE A 72 -16.34 8.42 3.75
N ARG A 73 -17.53 8.75 4.20
CA ARG A 73 -17.78 9.80 5.22
C ARG A 73 -17.93 9.22 6.62
N ARG A 74 -18.31 7.96 6.72
CA ARG A 74 -18.60 7.30 7.98
C ARG A 74 -18.13 5.86 8.00
N LEU A 75 -17.56 5.45 9.12
CA LEU A 75 -17.35 4.03 9.45
C LEU A 75 -18.38 3.69 10.53
N HIS A 76 -19.27 2.74 10.24
CA HIS A 76 -20.35 2.38 11.16
C HIS A 76 -20.36 0.87 11.39
N GLY A 77 -20.23 0.46 12.63
CA GLY A 77 -20.18 -0.93 13.03
C GLY A 77 -21.20 -1.26 14.12
N GLN A 78 -21.88 -2.40 13.98
CA GLN A 78 -22.88 -2.88 14.92
C GLN A 78 -22.61 -4.32 15.33
N ALA A 79 -22.85 -4.64 16.60
CA ALA A 79 -22.87 -6.00 17.09
C ALA A 79 -24.08 -6.74 16.51
N VAL A 80 -23.88 -7.91 15.90
CA VAL A 80 -24.92 -8.69 15.22
C VAL A 80 -26.04 -9.07 16.19
N ASN A 81 -25.69 -9.58 17.38
CA ASN A 81 -26.67 -10.12 18.31
C ASN A 81 -27.52 -9.07 19.02
N SER A 82 -27.00 -7.86 19.25
CA SER A 82 -27.68 -6.82 20.03
C SER A 82 -28.08 -5.60 19.24
N GLY A 83 -27.61 -5.46 17.99
CA GLY A 83 -27.76 -4.24 17.19
C GLY A 83 -27.02 -3.02 17.74
N ARG A 84 -26.31 -3.17 18.89
CA ARG A 84 -25.60 -2.06 19.54
C ARG A 84 -24.49 -1.55 18.63
N THR A 85 -24.41 -0.23 18.49
CA THR A 85 -23.28 0.42 17.78
C THR A 85 -21.99 0.23 18.57
N VAL A 86 -20.99 -0.34 17.93
CA VAL A 86 -19.64 -0.59 18.48
C VAL A 86 -18.57 0.27 17.83
N LEU A 87 -18.90 0.84 16.68
CA LEU A 87 -18.05 1.78 15.94
C LEU A 87 -18.92 2.83 15.25
N ASP A 88 -18.65 4.09 15.48
CA ASP A 88 -19.24 5.20 14.72
C ASP A 88 -18.20 6.32 14.58
N VAL A 89 -17.50 6.32 13.46
CA VAL A 89 -16.50 7.33 13.15
C VAL A 89 -16.99 8.15 11.97
N ARG A 90 -17.16 9.44 12.18
CA ARG A 90 -17.53 10.43 11.16
C ARG A 90 -16.32 11.28 10.83
N TYR A 91 -15.87 11.23 9.59
CA TYR A 91 -14.70 11.99 9.15
C TYR A 91 -14.94 13.50 9.23
N ASP A 92 -16.14 13.94 8.87
CA ASP A 92 -16.56 15.35 8.88
C ASP A 92 -16.70 15.96 10.30
N ALA A 93 -16.76 15.13 11.35
CA ALA A 93 -16.72 15.60 12.74
C ALA A 93 -15.38 16.26 13.12
N ILE A 94 -14.30 15.93 12.41
CA ILE A 94 -12.98 16.54 12.61
C ILE A 94 -12.85 17.80 11.73
N ARG A 95 -13.24 17.69 10.47
CA ARG A 95 -13.19 18.76 9.47
C ARG A 95 -14.19 18.47 8.35
N PRO A 96 -15.03 19.43 7.91
CA PRO A 96 -16.11 19.19 6.94
C PRO A 96 -15.67 18.55 5.62
N SER A 97 -14.43 18.82 5.19
CA SER A 97 -13.88 18.28 3.95
C SER A 97 -13.21 16.90 4.11
N LEU A 98 -13.06 16.41 5.34
CA LEU A 98 -12.35 15.17 5.60
C LEU A 98 -13.18 13.96 5.19
N ARG A 99 -12.54 13.03 4.49
CA ARG A 99 -13.14 11.76 4.06
C ARG A 99 -12.07 10.70 3.87
N GLY A 100 -12.44 9.44 3.97
CA GLY A 100 -11.67 8.35 3.41
C GLY A 100 -12.06 8.12 1.96
N ILE A 101 -11.22 7.46 1.19
CA ILE A 101 -11.52 7.00 -0.17
C ILE A 101 -11.42 5.48 -0.22
N SER A 102 -12.53 4.81 -0.50
CA SER A 102 -12.50 3.39 -0.81
C SER A 102 -12.03 3.20 -2.25
N ILE A 103 -10.94 2.50 -2.44
CA ILE A 103 -10.34 2.28 -3.76
C ILE A 103 -10.00 0.80 -3.95
N GLN A 104 -10.20 0.29 -5.16
CA GLN A 104 -9.78 -1.05 -5.51
C GLN A 104 -8.25 -1.14 -5.52
N ARG A 105 -7.72 -2.19 -4.92
CA ARG A 105 -6.27 -2.38 -4.80
C ARG A 105 -5.54 -2.41 -6.15
N PRO A 106 -6.09 -3.04 -7.21
CA PRO A 106 -5.52 -2.93 -8.56
C PRO A 106 -5.38 -1.49 -9.05
N VAL A 107 -6.42 -0.69 -8.89
CA VAL A 107 -6.42 0.71 -9.34
C VAL A 107 -5.34 1.53 -8.61
N LEU A 108 -5.25 1.39 -7.29
CA LEU A 108 -4.22 2.08 -6.50
C LEU A 108 -2.81 1.60 -6.87
N PHE A 109 -2.66 0.27 -7.09
CA PHE A 109 -1.39 -0.30 -7.50
C PHE A 109 -0.93 0.30 -8.83
N ASP A 110 -1.80 0.34 -9.84
CA ASP A 110 -1.47 0.87 -11.16
C ASP A 110 -1.08 2.35 -11.09
N LEU A 111 -1.76 3.15 -10.26
CA LEU A 111 -1.41 4.56 -10.03
C LEU A 111 0.02 4.72 -9.50
N VAL A 112 0.38 4.00 -8.43
CA VAL A 112 1.71 4.14 -7.83
C VAL A 112 2.80 3.45 -8.66
N TYR A 113 2.45 2.39 -9.40
CA TYR A 113 3.38 1.71 -10.31
C TYR A 113 3.79 2.63 -11.46
N GLN A 114 2.83 3.30 -12.08
CA GLN A 114 3.12 4.27 -13.15
C GLN A 114 3.93 5.45 -12.61
N ALA A 115 3.56 6.00 -11.44
CA ALA A 115 4.32 7.08 -10.81
C ALA A 115 5.79 6.70 -10.53
N ALA A 116 6.05 5.48 -10.05
CA ALA A 116 7.41 5.01 -9.82
C ALA A 116 8.22 4.92 -11.12
N ARG A 117 7.60 4.42 -12.20
CA ARG A 117 8.25 4.32 -13.50
C ARG A 117 8.50 5.70 -14.13
N GLU A 118 7.53 6.58 -14.07
CA GLU A 118 7.64 7.95 -14.60
C GLU A 118 8.69 8.77 -13.86
N ALA A 119 8.86 8.51 -12.55
CA ALA A 119 9.93 9.09 -11.76
C ALA A 119 11.32 8.51 -12.06
N GLY A 120 11.42 7.46 -12.88
CA GLY A 120 12.68 6.85 -13.31
C GLY A 120 13.17 5.70 -12.41
N ALA A 121 12.32 5.16 -11.51
CA ALA A 121 12.70 3.99 -10.74
C ALA A 121 12.82 2.74 -11.64
N ASN A 122 13.91 2.00 -11.49
CA ASN A 122 14.14 0.73 -12.18
C ASN A 122 13.43 -0.40 -11.42
N ILE A 123 12.49 -1.10 -12.06
CA ILE A 123 11.75 -2.22 -11.45
C ILE A 123 12.26 -3.52 -12.04
N VAL A 124 12.84 -4.36 -11.19
CA VAL A 124 13.45 -5.65 -11.54
C VAL A 124 12.57 -6.79 -11.01
N PRO A 125 11.77 -7.42 -11.87
CA PRO A 125 10.94 -8.56 -11.52
C PRO A 125 11.77 -9.85 -11.34
N SER A 126 11.11 -10.95 -11.01
CA SER A 126 11.70 -12.30 -10.87
C SER A 126 12.91 -12.36 -9.94
N THR A 127 12.98 -11.40 -8.98
CA THR A 127 14.13 -11.26 -8.09
C THR A 127 13.69 -11.31 -6.63
N ARG A 128 13.68 -12.53 -6.09
CA ARG A 128 13.30 -12.74 -4.67
C ARG A 128 14.45 -12.35 -3.75
N ILE A 129 14.23 -11.40 -2.86
CA ILE A 129 15.18 -11.02 -1.82
C ILE A 129 14.93 -11.89 -0.59
N ILE A 130 16.01 -12.49 -0.05
CA ILE A 130 15.95 -13.41 1.10
C ILE A 130 16.77 -12.94 2.30
N ALA A 131 17.76 -12.07 2.10
CA ALA A 131 18.56 -11.50 3.17
C ALA A 131 19.07 -10.11 2.82
N ALA A 132 19.43 -9.35 3.85
CA ALA A 132 20.09 -8.06 3.72
C ALA A 132 21.24 -7.95 4.73
N GLN A 133 22.34 -7.39 4.29
CA GLN A 133 23.48 -7.01 5.12
C GLN A 133 23.46 -5.50 5.35
N ALA A 134 23.17 -5.06 6.59
CA ALA A 134 23.12 -3.65 6.94
C ALA A 134 24.49 -2.96 6.77
N VAL A 135 25.57 -3.66 7.17
CA VAL A 135 26.92 -3.18 6.94
C VAL A 135 27.30 -3.43 5.48
N GLY A 136 27.60 -2.35 4.76
CA GLY A 136 27.93 -2.40 3.34
C GLY A 136 26.75 -2.32 2.38
N GLY A 137 25.50 -2.41 2.86
CA GLY A 137 24.30 -2.20 2.03
C GLY A 137 24.11 -3.28 0.94
N TYR A 138 24.23 -4.55 1.29
CA TYR A 138 24.06 -5.64 0.33
C TYR A 138 22.74 -6.39 0.52
N LEU A 139 22.17 -6.86 -0.59
CA LEU A 139 21.03 -7.77 -0.62
C LEU A 139 21.45 -9.13 -1.15
N THR A 140 20.83 -10.21 -0.64
CA THR A 140 20.99 -11.57 -1.17
C THR A 140 19.69 -12.01 -1.83
N THR A 141 19.78 -12.50 -3.04
CA THR A 141 18.67 -13.06 -3.81
C THR A 141 18.43 -14.53 -3.52
N GLY A 142 17.28 -15.06 -3.88
CA GLY A 142 16.91 -16.46 -3.68
C GLY A 142 17.77 -17.45 -4.47
N ASP A 143 18.43 -17.02 -5.56
CA ASP A 143 19.40 -17.78 -6.35
C ASP A 143 20.85 -17.61 -5.85
N GLY A 144 21.05 -16.95 -4.70
CA GLY A 144 22.34 -16.80 -4.04
C GLY A 144 23.22 -15.65 -4.54
N LYS A 145 22.73 -14.81 -5.46
CA LYS A 145 23.48 -13.64 -5.91
C LYS A 145 23.49 -12.54 -4.84
N THR A 146 24.56 -11.75 -4.82
CA THR A 146 24.72 -10.55 -4.00
C THR A 146 24.50 -9.32 -4.87
N LEU A 147 23.62 -8.43 -4.43
CA LEU A 147 23.32 -7.14 -5.08
C LEU A 147 23.85 -6.01 -4.20
N GLY A 148 24.37 -4.95 -4.79
CA GLY A 148 24.86 -3.79 -4.09
C GLY A 148 26.33 -3.45 -4.46
N PRO A 149 27.03 -2.60 -3.70
CA PRO A 149 26.54 -1.94 -2.48
C PRO A 149 25.47 -0.89 -2.75
N PHE A 150 24.55 -0.71 -1.79
CA PHE A 150 23.55 0.35 -1.78
C PHE A 150 23.77 1.28 -0.60
N ASP A 151 23.48 2.57 -0.77
CA ASP A 151 23.53 3.56 0.31
C ASP A 151 22.36 3.38 1.29
N LEU A 152 21.22 2.88 0.77
CA LEU A 152 20.01 2.61 1.55
C LEU A 152 19.32 1.35 1.01
N VAL A 153 18.85 0.52 1.93
CA VAL A 153 17.99 -0.62 1.64
C VAL A 153 16.65 -0.41 2.36
N VAL A 154 15.55 -0.46 1.61
CA VAL A 154 14.17 -0.35 2.11
C VAL A 154 13.51 -1.74 2.07
N ASP A 155 13.09 -2.24 3.24
CA ASP A 155 12.28 -3.45 3.34
C ASP A 155 10.79 -3.12 3.14
N ALA A 156 10.25 -3.46 1.97
CA ALA A 156 8.86 -3.35 1.61
C ALA A 156 8.23 -4.71 1.24
N LEU A 157 8.82 -5.82 1.72
CA LEU A 157 8.38 -7.20 1.44
C LEU A 157 7.10 -7.59 2.19
N GLY A 158 6.56 -6.68 3.01
CA GLY A 158 5.31 -6.88 3.74
C GLY A 158 5.45 -7.82 4.94
N VAL A 159 4.31 -8.34 5.39
CA VAL A 159 4.22 -9.11 6.65
C VAL A 159 5.07 -10.40 6.68
N ARG A 160 5.49 -10.88 5.52
CA ARG A 160 6.33 -12.09 5.41
C ARG A 160 7.79 -11.78 5.11
N SER A 161 8.22 -10.54 5.33
CA SER A 161 9.60 -10.15 5.05
C SER A 161 10.61 -11.04 5.79
N PRO A 162 11.56 -11.67 5.08
CA PRO A 162 12.66 -12.39 5.70
C PRO A 162 13.68 -11.42 6.34
N LEU A 163 13.62 -10.12 6.00
CA LEU A 163 14.55 -9.10 6.51
C LEU A 163 14.14 -8.58 7.88
N SER A 164 12.88 -8.81 8.28
CA SER A 164 12.37 -8.34 9.59
C SER A 164 12.88 -9.23 10.72
N SER A 165 13.48 -8.62 11.74
CA SER A 165 13.88 -9.29 12.99
C SER A 165 12.72 -9.49 13.96
N ARG A 166 11.52 -8.94 13.69
CA ARG A 166 10.37 -9.07 14.56
C ARG A 166 9.78 -10.48 14.51
N PRO A 167 9.37 -11.06 15.65
CA PRO A 167 8.67 -12.33 15.67
C PRO A 167 7.41 -12.26 14.80
N ARG A 168 7.21 -13.27 13.97
CA ARG A 168 6.00 -13.38 13.16
C ARG A 168 4.93 -14.07 14.00
N SER A 169 3.82 -13.38 14.25
CA SER A 169 2.63 -14.01 14.81
C SER A 169 1.59 -14.12 13.69
N GLN A 170 1.16 -15.33 13.42
CA GLN A 170 0.04 -15.56 12.52
C GLN A 170 -1.25 -15.39 13.32
N LEU A 171 -2.16 -14.56 12.80
CA LEU A 171 -3.48 -14.42 13.41
C LEU A 171 -4.26 -15.72 13.24
N ALA A 172 -5.04 -16.09 14.27
CA ALA A 172 -5.89 -17.27 14.26
C ALA A 172 -7.14 -17.11 13.36
N TYR A 173 -7.34 -15.94 12.80
CA TYR A 173 -8.47 -15.61 11.94
C TYR A 173 -8.00 -14.92 10.65
N GLY A 174 -8.85 -14.97 9.63
CA GLY A 174 -8.66 -14.30 8.35
C GLY A 174 -9.94 -13.61 7.91
N ALA A 175 -9.94 -13.10 6.68
CA ALA A 175 -11.09 -12.50 6.06
C ALA A 175 -11.35 -13.12 4.69
N LEU A 176 -12.62 -13.35 4.38
CA LEU A 176 -13.10 -13.60 3.03
C LEU A 176 -13.59 -12.28 2.45
N TRP A 177 -13.39 -12.08 1.17
CA TRP A 177 -13.82 -10.87 0.49
C TRP A 177 -14.37 -11.21 -0.91
N ALA A 178 -15.33 -10.38 -1.36
CA ALA A 178 -15.86 -10.43 -2.71
C ALA A 178 -16.20 -9.01 -3.17
N THR A 179 -16.12 -8.78 -4.48
CA THR A 179 -16.65 -7.59 -5.12
C THR A 179 -17.97 -7.95 -5.76
N LEU A 180 -19.03 -7.26 -5.38
CA LEU A 180 -20.38 -7.50 -5.90
C LEU A 180 -20.88 -6.23 -6.60
N PRO A 181 -21.75 -6.37 -7.63
CA PRO A 181 -22.46 -5.25 -8.20
C PRO A 181 -23.29 -4.53 -7.13
N TRP A 182 -23.33 -3.21 -7.19
CA TRP A 182 -24.21 -2.44 -6.31
C TRP A 182 -25.67 -2.72 -6.68
N GLN A 183 -26.45 -3.17 -5.71
CA GLN A 183 -27.90 -3.38 -5.86
C GLN A 183 -28.64 -2.32 -5.07
N GLU A 184 -29.67 -1.75 -5.65
CA GLU A 184 -30.58 -0.84 -4.94
C GLU A 184 -31.44 -1.60 -3.94
N GLY A 185 -31.79 -0.95 -2.81
CA GLY A 185 -32.69 -1.52 -1.80
C GLY A 185 -32.05 -2.41 -0.75
N HIS A 186 -30.73 -2.62 -0.76
CA HIS A 186 -30.07 -3.44 0.27
C HIS A 186 -29.88 -2.75 1.63
N GLY A 187 -30.33 -1.49 1.79
CA GLY A 187 -30.29 -0.75 3.06
C GLY A 187 -28.91 -0.25 3.48
N PHE A 188 -27.89 -0.33 2.61
CA PHE A 188 -26.58 0.23 2.91
C PHE A 188 -26.50 1.71 2.47
N GLU A 189 -25.87 2.52 3.31
CA GLU A 189 -25.57 3.91 3.00
C GLU A 189 -24.40 4.01 2.02
N ARG A 190 -24.57 4.73 0.90
CA ARG A 190 -23.56 4.79 -0.19
C ARG A 190 -22.18 5.27 0.23
N ASN A 191 -22.10 6.19 1.18
CA ASN A 191 -20.84 6.83 1.59
C ASN A 191 -20.38 6.35 2.97
N ALA A 192 -20.83 5.19 3.39
CA ALA A 192 -20.45 4.59 4.66
C ALA A 192 -19.87 3.19 4.48
N LEU A 193 -18.83 2.88 5.25
CA LEU A 193 -18.41 1.52 5.47
C LEU A 193 -19.23 0.93 6.62
N ALA A 194 -20.10 -0.03 6.32
CA ALA A 194 -20.87 -0.75 7.31
C ALA A 194 -20.15 -2.03 7.73
N GLN A 195 -20.05 -2.27 9.03
CA GLN A 195 -19.43 -3.46 9.62
C GLN A 195 -20.41 -4.15 10.56
N ARG A 196 -20.35 -5.48 10.62
CA ARG A 196 -21.08 -6.30 11.56
C ARG A 196 -20.10 -7.12 12.40
N TYR A 197 -20.25 -7.06 13.71
CA TYR A 197 -19.40 -7.75 14.68
C TYR A 197 -20.21 -8.86 15.38
N GLN A 198 -19.65 -10.05 15.47
CA GLN A 198 -20.16 -11.16 16.25
C GLN A 198 -19.59 -11.17 17.66
#